data_b85f60e7b53b8753efc04d91537db2ca
#
_entry.id   b85f60e7b53b8753efc04d91537db2ca
#
_cell.length_a   1.000
_cell.length_b   1.000
_cell.length_c   1.000
_cell.angle_alpha   90.00
_cell.angle_beta   90.00
_cell.angle_gamma   90.00
#
_symmetry.space_group_name_H-M   'P 1'
#
loop_
_entity.id
_entity.type
_entity.pdbx_description
1 polymer ?
#
loop_
_entity_poly.entity_id
_entity_poly.type
_entity_poly.pdbx_seq_one_letter_code
_entity_poly.pdbx_strand_id
1 'polypeptide(L)'
;PAAEAQQLANRGTSSGVAPVAPGAVDPLLGVRSPLPKDWIGLRQLAPNIPILVMAGHADSQGISGSGTSGAAVAAGAAPMYPGITDEHYWNLVIAHAVATLGQQRGLNIRFYKPPLRTIVDGDAPGTNWSMGRDHTAAGGYALEIHFDAWGPSGVGSGLIPPLHTAFSTIDEQLAREFGAYP
;
A
#
# COMPACT_ATOMS: atom_id res chain seq x y z
N PRO A 1 -8.61 1.52 16.91
CA PRO A 1 -8.12 1.58 15.52
C PRO A 1 -8.34 2.94 14.85
N ALA A 2 -9.59 3.51 14.90
CA ALA A 2 -9.86 4.82 14.28
C ALA A 2 -9.11 5.97 14.96
N ALA A 3 -8.99 5.94 16.28
CA ALA A 3 -8.27 6.95 17.04
C ALA A 3 -6.75 6.91 16.81
N GLU A 4 -6.17 5.74 16.60
CA GLU A 4 -4.75 5.58 16.27
C GLU A 4 -4.45 6.03 14.84
N ALA A 5 -5.32 5.71 13.89
CA ALA A 5 -5.22 6.20 12.52
C ALA A 5 -5.32 7.75 12.48
N GLN A 6 -6.18 8.34 13.28
CA GLN A 6 -6.31 9.79 13.42
C GLN A 6 -5.07 10.42 14.06
N GLN A 7 -4.45 9.74 15.02
CA GLN A 7 -3.22 10.20 15.70
C GLN A 7 -2.01 10.14 14.75
N LEU A 8 -1.92 9.12 13.90
CA LEU A 8 -0.91 9.02 12.84
C LEU A 8 -1.13 10.08 11.74
N ALA A 9 -2.36 10.30 11.31
CA ALA A 9 -2.69 11.34 10.34
C ALA A 9 -2.35 12.75 10.86
N ASN A 10 -2.55 13.02 12.15
CA ASN A 10 -2.24 14.32 12.75
C ASN A 10 -0.72 14.55 12.93
N ARG A 11 0.10 13.53 12.97
CA ARG A 11 1.57 13.66 12.97
C ARG A 11 2.13 14.02 11.58
N GLY A 12 1.40 13.75 10.51
CA GLY A 12 1.79 14.05 9.12
C GLY A 12 1.51 15.49 8.66
N THR A 13 1.01 16.38 9.51
CA THR A 13 0.68 17.77 9.13
C THR A 13 1.84 18.76 9.27
N SER A 14 3.04 18.32 9.64
CA SER A 14 4.20 19.21 9.68
C SER A 14 4.90 19.27 8.35
N SER A 15 4.75 20.39 7.68
CA SER A 15 5.69 21.09 6.80
C SER A 15 6.55 20.24 5.85
N GLY A 16 6.52 20.58 4.59
CA GLY A 16 7.35 20.07 3.50
C GLY A 16 8.66 19.40 3.93
N VAL A 17 8.61 18.07 4.03
CA VAL A 17 9.83 17.26 4.20
C VAL A 17 10.58 17.39 2.89
N ALA A 18 11.78 17.98 2.94
CA ALA A 18 12.67 18.00 1.81
C ALA A 18 12.91 16.55 1.31
N PRO A 19 12.98 16.33 -0.02
CA PRO A 19 13.23 14.99 -0.54
C PRO A 19 14.48 14.39 0.12
N VAL A 20 14.33 13.20 0.71
CA VAL A 20 15.43 12.50 1.34
C VAL A 20 16.41 12.06 0.23
N ALA A 21 17.68 12.41 0.37
CA ALA A 21 18.70 12.06 -0.63
C ALA A 21 18.79 10.54 -0.82
N PRO A 22 19.09 10.04 -2.05
CA PRO A 22 19.30 8.62 -2.27
C PRO A 22 20.35 8.06 -1.31
N GLY A 23 20.00 6.97 -0.62
CA GLY A 23 20.88 6.35 0.39
C GLY A 23 20.76 6.91 1.81
N ALA A 24 20.00 7.99 2.03
CA ALA A 24 19.68 8.44 3.38
C ALA A 24 18.59 7.53 3.99
N VAL A 25 18.72 7.21 5.27
CA VAL A 25 17.72 6.44 6.02
C VAL A 25 16.63 7.39 6.48
N ASP A 26 15.41 7.20 5.96
CA ASP A 26 14.23 7.89 6.48
C ASP A 26 13.80 7.19 7.77
N PRO A 27 13.67 7.89 8.90
CA PRO A 27 13.27 7.27 10.17
C PRO A 27 11.86 6.69 10.16
N LEU A 28 11.01 7.07 9.21
CA LEU A 28 9.65 6.54 9.05
C LEU A 28 9.57 5.44 8.00
N LEU A 29 10.29 5.58 6.89
CA LEU A 29 10.21 4.68 5.74
C LEU A 29 11.38 3.67 5.69
N GLY A 30 12.42 3.87 6.50
CA GLY A 30 13.62 3.04 6.45
C GLY A 30 14.45 3.27 5.18
N VAL A 31 15.13 2.21 4.73
CA VAL A 31 15.96 2.26 3.52
C VAL A 31 15.05 2.16 2.29
N ARG A 32 15.24 3.06 1.34
CA ARG A 32 14.55 3.01 0.05
C ARG A 32 15.23 2.01 -0.89
N SER A 33 14.43 1.21 -1.58
CA SER A 33 14.93 0.39 -2.68
C SER A 33 15.47 1.28 -3.80
N PRO A 34 16.58 0.88 -4.48
CA PRO A 34 17.13 1.67 -5.59
C PRO A 34 16.12 1.78 -6.73
N LEU A 35 16.02 2.97 -7.33
CA LEU A 35 15.16 3.21 -8.48
C LEU A 35 15.84 2.66 -9.74
N PRO A 36 15.22 1.72 -10.49
CA PRO A 36 15.73 1.28 -11.78
C PRO A 36 15.73 2.42 -12.81
N LYS A 37 16.56 2.30 -13.85
CA LYS A 37 16.71 3.35 -14.88
C LYS A 37 15.45 3.66 -15.66
N ASP A 38 14.58 2.68 -15.84
CA ASP A 38 13.39 2.71 -16.68
C ASP A 38 12.09 3.08 -15.92
N TRP A 39 12.20 3.45 -14.66
CA TRP A 39 11.06 3.97 -13.89
C TRP A 39 10.71 5.41 -14.32
N ILE A 40 10.33 5.56 -15.59
CA ILE A 40 9.91 6.83 -16.19
C ILE A 40 8.43 6.75 -16.50
N GLY A 41 7.65 7.64 -15.91
CA GLY A 41 6.21 7.75 -16.12
C GLY A 41 5.87 8.45 -17.43
N LEU A 42 5.62 7.67 -18.47
CA LEU A 42 5.25 8.20 -19.79
C LEU A 42 3.75 8.48 -19.92
N ARG A 43 2.92 7.82 -19.10
CA ARG A 43 1.47 7.97 -19.16
C ARG A 43 1.00 9.07 -18.22
N GLN A 44 0.48 10.14 -18.79
CA GLN A 44 -0.15 11.22 -18.03
C GLN A 44 -1.52 10.78 -17.52
N LEU A 45 -1.82 11.12 -16.28
CA LEU A 45 -3.11 10.86 -15.66
C LEU A 45 -3.87 12.16 -15.43
N ALA A 46 -5.20 12.09 -15.43
CA ALA A 46 -6.04 13.26 -15.17
C ALA A 46 -5.77 13.80 -13.75
N PRO A 47 -5.75 15.12 -13.54
CA PRO A 47 -5.48 15.71 -12.23
C PRO A 47 -6.43 15.29 -11.11
N ASN A 48 -7.66 14.94 -11.47
CA ASN A 48 -8.72 14.49 -10.54
C ASN A 48 -9.06 13.00 -10.71
N ILE A 49 -8.10 12.22 -11.20
CA ILE A 49 -8.29 10.78 -11.40
C ILE A 49 -8.87 10.12 -10.15
N PRO A 50 -9.90 9.26 -10.27
CA PRO A 50 -10.39 8.49 -9.13
C PRO A 50 -9.33 7.52 -8.64
N ILE A 51 -9.01 7.56 -7.35
CA ILE A 51 -8.00 6.71 -6.72
C ILE A 51 -8.70 5.71 -5.79
N LEU A 52 -8.41 4.43 -5.97
CA LEU A 52 -8.84 3.34 -5.10
C LEU A 52 -7.66 2.86 -4.27
N VAL A 53 -7.76 2.94 -2.95
CA VAL A 53 -6.75 2.40 -2.04
C VAL A 53 -7.28 1.11 -1.43
N MET A 54 -6.49 0.06 -1.48
CA MET A 54 -6.80 -1.28 -1.00
C MET A 54 -5.78 -1.75 0.03
N ALA A 55 -6.24 -2.58 0.95
CA ALA A 55 -5.37 -3.25 1.92
C ALA A 55 -4.98 -4.63 1.36
N GLY A 56 -3.69 -4.90 1.25
CA GLY A 56 -3.16 -6.18 0.80
C GLY A 56 -3.65 -7.34 1.66
N HIS A 57 -3.78 -8.51 1.08
CA HIS A 57 -4.22 -9.75 1.72
C HIS A 57 -5.62 -9.73 2.33
N ALA A 58 -6.45 -8.74 1.98
CA ALA A 58 -7.80 -8.64 2.51
C ALA A 58 -8.67 -9.86 2.17
N ASP A 59 -8.43 -10.43 1.01
CA ASP A 59 -9.19 -11.54 0.41
C ASP A 59 -8.44 -12.88 0.44
N SER A 60 -7.28 -12.94 1.08
CA SER A 60 -6.45 -14.14 1.16
C SER A 60 -6.13 -14.61 2.60
N GLN A 61 -6.88 -14.13 3.58
CA GLN A 61 -6.67 -14.52 4.97
C GLN A 61 -6.94 -16.01 5.19
N GLY A 62 -6.04 -16.70 5.90
CA GLY A 62 -6.12 -18.14 6.14
C GLY A 62 -5.59 -19.01 4.99
N ILE A 63 -5.15 -18.44 3.89
CA ILE A 63 -4.43 -19.16 2.84
C ILE A 63 -2.96 -19.26 3.25
N SER A 64 -2.43 -20.49 3.32
CA SER A 64 -1.03 -20.72 3.67
C SER A 64 -0.08 -19.98 2.73
N GLY A 65 0.87 -19.25 3.31
CA GLY A 65 1.83 -18.45 2.56
C GLY A 65 1.30 -17.10 2.04
N SER A 66 0.07 -16.74 2.39
CA SER A 66 -0.51 -15.45 2.03
C SER A 66 -0.57 -14.52 3.23
N GLY A 67 0.18 -13.43 3.17
CA GLY A 67 0.35 -12.48 4.26
C GLY A 67 1.27 -12.96 5.37
N THR A 68 1.77 -12.06 6.17
CA THR A 68 2.75 -12.30 7.22
C THR A 68 2.17 -12.07 8.60
N SER A 69 2.40 -13.02 9.50
CA SER A 69 1.93 -12.93 10.89
C SER A 69 2.77 -12.01 11.78
N GLY A 70 3.96 -11.61 11.31
CA GLY A 70 4.92 -10.84 12.10
C GLY A 70 5.79 -11.70 13.03
N ALA A 71 6.98 -11.17 13.36
CA ALA A 71 7.98 -11.89 14.16
C ALA A 71 7.50 -12.19 15.59
N ALA A 72 6.71 -11.31 16.19
CA ALA A 72 6.18 -11.48 17.54
C ALA A 72 5.19 -12.65 17.60
N VAL A 73 4.30 -12.78 16.60
CA VAL A 73 3.35 -13.91 16.51
C VAL A 73 4.09 -15.22 16.25
N ALA A 74 5.12 -15.20 15.39
CA ALA A 74 5.99 -16.35 15.19
C ALA A 74 6.72 -16.79 16.47
N ALA A 75 6.98 -15.87 17.39
CA ALA A 75 7.53 -16.11 18.72
C ALA A 75 6.48 -16.46 19.80
N GLY A 76 5.22 -16.64 19.43
CA GLY A 76 4.15 -17.04 20.33
C GLY A 76 3.29 -15.94 20.92
N ALA A 77 3.46 -14.69 20.49
CA ALA A 77 2.56 -13.59 20.89
C ALA A 77 1.20 -13.73 20.20
N ALA A 78 0.16 -13.12 20.80
CA ALA A 78 -1.13 -12.98 20.14
C ALA A 78 -1.04 -12.02 18.93
N PRO A 79 -1.79 -12.28 17.85
CA PRO A 79 -1.88 -11.34 16.73
C PRO A 79 -2.54 -10.03 17.16
N MET A 80 -2.27 -8.94 16.44
CA MET A 80 -2.84 -7.62 16.70
C MET A 80 -4.36 -7.60 16.63
N TYR A 81 -4.93 -8.48 15.81
CA TYR A 81 -6.38 -8.66 15.75
C TYR A 81 -6.72 -10.14 15.47
N PRO A 82 -7.67 -10.75 16.20
CA PRO A 82 -8.05 -12.14 15.99
C PRO A 82 -8.54 -12.41 14.57
N GLY A 83 -8.05 -13.50 13.96
CA GLY A 83 -8.53 -14.00 12.66
C GLY A 83 -7.95 -13.28 11.43
N ILE A 84 -6.98 -12.39 11.59
CA ILE A 84 -6.22 -11.79 10.50
C ILE A 84 -4.72 -11.77 10.83
N THR A 85 -3.88 -11.70 9.80
CA THR A 85 -2.43 -11.53 9.99
C THR A 85 -2.09 -10.11 10.46
N ASP A 86 -0.96 -9.93 11.12
CA ASP A 86 -0.48 -8.61 11.54
C ASP A 86 -0.22 -7.71 10.33
N GLU A 87 0.27 -8.27 9.23
CA GLU A 87 0.41 -7.55 7.97
C GLU A 87 -0.92 -6.97 7.51
N HIS A 88 -1.97 -7.80 7.42
CA HIS A 88 -3.29 -7.31 6.98
C HIS A 88 -3.87 -6.28 7.95
N TYR A 89 -3.63 -6.41 9.25
CA TYR A 89 -4.00 -5.38 10.23
C TYR A 89 -3.39 -4.02 9.86
N TRP A 90 -2.09 -3.98 9.62
CA TRP A 90 -1.39 -2.74 9.25
C TRP A 90 -1.78 -2.25 7.86
N ASN A 91 -1.98 -3.14 6.90
CA ASN A 91 -2.49 -2.79 5.57
C ASN A 91 -3.83 -2.06 5.68
N LEU A 92 -4.75 -2.54 6.51
CA LEU A 92 -6.06 -1.89 6.76
C LEU A 92 -5.90 -0.50 7.39
N VAL A 93 -5.07 -0.39 8.43
CA VAL A 93 -4.85 0.86 9.15
C VAL A 93 -4.27 1.92 8.22
N ILE A 94 -3.23 1.58 7.48
CA ILE A 94 -2.53 2.53 6.61
C ILE A 94 -3.34 2.86 5.35
N ALA A 95 -3.95 1.88 4.70
CA ALA A 95 -4.78 2.15 3.51
C ALA A 95 -5.95 3.09 3.84
N HIS A 96 -6.60 2.90 4.99
CA HIS A 96 -7.65 3.81 5.46
C HIS A 96 -7.10 5.21 5.76
N ALA A 97 -5.93 5.30 6.42
CA ALA A 97 -5.29 6.58 6.73
C ALA A 97 -4.88 7.34 5.46
N VAL A 98 -4.32 6.65 4.46
CA VAL A 98 -3.96 7.22 3.15
C VAL A 98 -5.18 7.80 2.46
N ALA A 99 -6.29 7.06 2.38
CA ALA A 99 -7.51 7.56 1.78
C ALA A 99 -8.09 8.76 2.53
N THR A 100 -8.13 8.71 3.86
CA THR A 100 -8.60 9.80 4.70
C THR A 100 -7.78 11.07 4.50
N LEU A 101 -6.46 10.96 4.54
CA LEU A 101 -5.55 12.09 4.33
C LEU A 101 -5.65 12.64 2.91
N GLY A 102 -5.79 11.77 1.92
CA GLY A 102 -6.00 12.16 0.53
C GLY A 102 -7.28 12.98 0.35
N GLN A 103 -8.38 12.54 0.94
CA GLN A 103 -9.66 13.28 0.93
C GLN A 103 -9.53 14.66 1.60
N GLN A 104 -8.85 14.73 2.74
CA GLN A 104 -8.57 16.02 3.41
C GLN A 104 -7.75 16.98 2.55
N ARG A 105 -6.94 16.46 1.64
CA ARG A 105 -6.14 17.22 0.67
C ARG A 105 -6.84 17.46 -0.67
N GLY A 106 -8.12 17.09 -0.79
CA GLY A 106 -8.93 17.32 -1.98
C GLY A 106 -8.73 16.31 -3.11
N LEU A 107 -8.07 15.17 -2.85
CA LEU A 107 -7.96 14.10 -3.83
C LEU A 107 -9.28 13.34 -3.98
N ASN A 108 -9.59 12.92 -5.20
CA ASN A 108 -10.70 12.01 -5.49
C ASN A 108 -10.28 10.56 -5.14
N ILE A 109 -10.19 10.28 -3.86
CA ILE A 109 -9.63 9.04 -3.32
C ILE A 109 -10.61 8.36 -2.36
N ARG A 110 -10.69 7.03 -2.42
CA ARG A 110 -11.49 6.24 -1.51
C ARG A 110 -10.77 4.98 -1.06
N PHE A 111 -11.05 4.54 0.16
CA PHE A 111 -10.63 3.24 0.66
C PHE A 111 -11.64 2.17 0.25
N TYR A 112 -11.15 1.05 -0.27
CA TYR A 112 -11.95 -0.15 -0.48
C TYR A 112 -11.90 -1.03 0.76
N LYS A 113 -13.04 -1.15 1.44
CA LYS A 113 -13.21 -2.08 2.55
C LYS A 113 -13.69 -3.41 1.99
N PRO A 114 -12.87 -4.45 1.98
CA PRO A 114 -13.23 -5.72 1.37
C PRO A 114 -14.32 -6.42 2.20
N PRO A 115 -15.36 -6.97 1.56
CA PRO A 115 -16.39 -7.75 2.24
C PRO A 115 -15.93 -9.18 2.56
N LEU A 116 -14.94 -9.68 1.83
CA LEU A 116 -14.45 -11.06 1.93
C LEU A 116 -13.11 -11.10 2.65
N ARG A 117 -12.87 -12.18 3.38
CA ARG A 117 -11.62 -12.41 4.12
C ARG A 117 -10.79 -13.55 3.57
N THR A 118 -11.42 -14.52 2.92
CA THR A 118 -10.77 -15.69 2.32
C THR A 118 -11.50 -16.06 1.06
N ILE A 119 -10.79 -16.08 -0.06
CA ILE A 119 -11.28 -16.54 -1.36
C ILE A 119 -10.18 -17.33 -2.05
N VAL A 120 -10.57 -18.30 -2.86
CA VAL A 120 -9.65 -19.17 -3.60
C VAL A 120 -9.42 -18.65 -5.02
N ASP A 121 -10.40 -17.96 -5.57
CA ASP A 121 -10.37 -17.42 -6.94
C ASP A 121 -10.17 -15.90 -6.90
N GLY A 122 -9.00 -15.43 -7.30
CA GLY A 122 -8.65 -14.01 -7.35
C GLY A 122 -9.54 -13.19 -8.30
N ASP A 123 -10.10 -13.82 -9.34
CA ASP A 123 -11.02 -13.16 -10.28
C ASP A 123 -12.47 -13.09 -9.78
N ALA A 124 -12.78 -13.70 -8.65
CA ALA A 124 -14.10 -13.59 -8.07
C ALA A 124 -14.48 -12.11 -7.81
N PRO A 125 -15.75 -11.73 -7.96
CA PRO A 125 -16.19 -10.37 -7.70
C PRO A 125 -15.88 -9.90 -6.28
N GLY A 126 -15.38 -8.67 -6.15
CA GLY A 126 -15.09 -8.06 -4.85
C GLY A 126 -13.74 -8.41 -4.23
N THR A 127 -12.89 -9.13 -4.93
CA THR A 127 -11.48 -9.30 -4.55
C THR A 127 -10.69 -8.01 -4.79
N ASN A 128 -9.55 -7.85 -4.13
CA ASN A 128 -8.65 -6.73 -4.42
C ASN A 128 -8.27 -6.70 -5.91
N TRP A 129 -7.92 -7.86 -6.46
CA TRP A 129 -7.58 -7.99 -7.88
C TRP A 129 -8.73 -7.53 -8.79
N SER A 130 -9.94 -8.07 -8.62
CA SER A 130 -11.08 -7.70 -9.46
C SER A 130 -11.47 -6.23 -9.31
N MET A 131 -11.44 -5.71 -8.08
CA MET A 131 -11.74 -4.30 -7.81
C MET A 131 -10.69 -3.36 -8.41
N GLY A 132 -9.41 -3.69 -8.29
CA GLY A 132 -8.32 -2.93 -8.90
C GLY A 132 -8.40 -2.94 -10.42
N ARG A 133 -8.58 -4.11 -11.02
CA ARG A 133 -8.77 -4.28 -12.46
C ARG A 133 -9.94 -3.45 -12.99
N ASP A 134 -11.10 -3.60 -12.40
CA ASP A 134 -12.33 -2.94 -12.86
C ASP A 134 -12.24 -1.42 -12.67
N HIS A 135 -11.62 -0.98 -11.56
CA HIS A 135 -11.40 0.44 -11.30
C HIS A 135 -10.44 1.07 -12.32
N THR A 136 -9.35 0.39 -12.64
CA THR A 136 -8.38 0.87 -13.64
C THR A 136 -8.95 0.80 -15.07
N ALA A 137 -9.74 -0.21 -15.39
CA ALA A 137 -10.46 -0.29 -16.67
C ALA A 137 -11.47 0.85 -16.85
N ALA A 138 -12.05 1.35 -15.75
CA ALA A 138 -12.91 2.53 -15.74
C ALA A 138 -12.13 3.87 -15.77
N GLY A 139 -10.82 3.85 -15.92
CA GLY A 139 -9.97 5.04 -16.01
C GLY A 139 -9.46 5.55 -14.66
N GLY A 140 -9.60 4.80 -13.58
CA GLY A 140 -9.07 5.12 -12.27
C GLY A 140 -7.61 4.70 -12.06
N TYR A 141 -7.09 5.01 -10.88
CA TYR A 141 -5.80 4.56 -10.37
C TYR A 141 -6.01 3.68 -9.14
N ALA A 142 -5.43 2.50 -9.11
CA ALA A 142 -5.53 1.57 -7.98
C ALA A 142 -4.18 1.46 -7.26
N LEU A 143 -4.21 1.51 -5.93
CA LEU A 143 -3.05 1.38 -5.06
C LEU A 143 -3.36 0.35 -3.99
N GLU A 144 -2.50 -0.65 -3.86
CA GLU A 144 -2.56 -1.65 -2.79
C GLU A 144 -1.42 -1.44 -1.80
N ILE A 145 -1.71 -1.52 -0.52
CA ILE A 145 -0.75 -1.32 0.57
C ILE A 145 -0.39 -2.68 1.17
N HIS A 146 0.90 -2.95 1.28
CA HIS A 146 1.48 -4.16 1.88
C HIS A 146 2.51 -3.82 2.94
N PHE A 147 2.64 -4.68 3.93
CA PHE A 147 3.65 -4.66 4.99
C PHE A 147 4.32 -6.03 5.08
N ASP A 148 5.01 -6.42 4.01
CA ASP A 148 5.70 -7.69 3.94
C ASP A 148 6.84 -7.79 4.95
N ALA A 149 6.92 -8.89 5.69
CA ALA A 149 8.09 -9.22 6.47
C ALA A 149 9.09 -9.99 5.59
N TRP A 150 10.13 -9.31 5.17
CA TRP A 150 11.19 -9.90 4.34
C TRP A 150 12.38 -10.36 5.17
N GLY A 151 12.24 -11.47 5.88
CA GLY A 151 13.34 -12.05 6.66
C GLY A 151 13.93 -11.11 7.72
N PRO A 152 15.02 -11.52 8.40
CA PRO A 152 15.57 -10.75 9.52
C PRO A 152 16.31 -9.46 9.11
N SER A 153 16.59 -9.27 7.83
CA SER A 153 17.32 -8.10 7.30
C SER A 153 16.52 -7.25 6.32
N GLY A 154 15.27 -7.62 6.04
CA GLY A 154 14.41 -6.87 5.14
C GLY A 154 13.79 -5.68 5.83
N VAL A 155 14.36 -4.50 5.63
CA VAL A 155 13.82 -3.23 6.11
C VAL A 155 13.82 -2.25 4.96
N GLY A 156 12.75 -1.50 4.80
CA GLY A 156 12.66 -0.47 3.78
C GLY A 156 11.29 -0.39 3.13
N SER A 157 11.22 0.45 2.14
CA SER A 157 10.01 0.68 1.34
C SER A 157 10.31 0.59 -0.15
N GLY A 158 9.32 0.26 -0.93
CA GLY A 158 9.44 0.24 -2.38
C GLY A 158 8.09 0.04 -3.06
N LEU A 159 7.98 0.55 -4.27
CA LEU A 159 6.84 0.33 -5.13
C LEU A 159 7.07 -0.92 -5.99
N ILE A 160 6.07 -1.80 -6.04
CA ILE A 160 6.02 -2.89 -7.03
C ILE A 160 5.37 -2.32 -8.28
N PRO A 161 6.00 -2.48 -9.47
CA PRO A 161 5.50 -1.87 -10.70
C PRO A 161 4.18 -2.50 -11.18
N PRO A 162 3.36 -1.75 -11.92
CA PRO A 162 2.22 -2.33 -12.62
C PRO A 162 2.70 -3.34 -13.68
N LEU A 163 2.14 -4.56 -13.66
CA LEU A 163 2.61 -5.65 -14.51
C LEU A 163 2.17 -5.55 -15.99
N HIS A 164 1.13 -4.78 -16.27
CA HIS A 164 0.43 -4.85 -17.57
C HIS A 164 0.25 -3.50 -18.28
N THR A 165 0.76 -2.42 -17.70
CA THR A 165 0.63 -1.07 -18.28
C THR A 165 1.94 -0.32 -18.25
N ALA A 166 2.13 0.61 -19.16
CA ALA A 166 3.22 1.56 -19.08
C ALA A 166 3.11 2.40 -17.79
N PHE A 167 4.24 2.72 -17.17
CA PHE A 167 4.29 3.54 -15.98
C PHE A 167 3.62 4.89 -16.21
N SER A 168 2.83 5.29 -15.23
CA SER A 168 2.26 6.62 -15.17
C SER A 168 3.20 7.59 -14.44
N THR A 169 2.89 8.88 -14.54
CA THR A 169 3.60 9.91 -13.77
C THR A 169 3.41 9.74 -12.26
N ILE A 170 2.29 9.15 -11.82
CA ILE A 170 2.08 8.83 -10.39
C ILE A 170 2.97 7.67 -9.97
N ASP A 171 3.11 6.61 -10.78
CA ASP A 171 4.01 5.49 -10.50
C ASP A 171 5.45 5.97 -10.32
N GLU A 172 5.92 6.85 -11.23
CA GLU A 172 7.24 7.44 -11.11
C GLU A 172 7.42 8.26 -9.82
N GLN A 173 6.44 9.08 -9.46
CA GLN A 173 6.49 9.88 -8.24
C GLN A 173 6.49 9.01 -6.98
N LEU A 174 5.64 7.99 -6.91
CA LEU A 174 5.62 7.05 -5.79
C LEU A 174 6.94 6.28 -5.68
N ALA A 175 7.50 5.82 -6.81
CA ALA A 175 8.78 5.13 -6.82
C ALA A 175 9.93 6.04 -6.36
N ARG A 176 9.91 7.34 -6.70
CA ARG A 176 10.89 8.31 -6.21
C ARG A 176 10.80 8.54 -4.71
N GLU A 177 9.59 8.48 -4.15
CA GLU A 177 9.35 8.67 -2.70
C GLU A 177 9.66 7.40 -1.89
N PHE A 178 9.21 6.24 -2.34
CA PHE A 178 9.30 4.98 -1.60
C PHE A 178 10.44 4.06 -2.06
N GLY A 179 11.06 4.32 -3.19
CA GLY A 179 11.92 3.38 -3.90
C GLY A 179 11.10 2.44 -4.80
N ALA A 180 11.78 1.56 -5.51
CA ALA A 180 11.16 0.59 -6.40
C ALA A 180 11.76 -0.80 -6.17
N TYR A 181 10.92 -1.81 -6.14
CA TYR A 181 11.35 -3.20 -6.19
C TYR A 181 11.60 -3.61 -7.65
N PRO A 182 12.62 -4.45 -7.92
CA PRO A 182 12.93 -4.92 -9.26
C PRO A 182 11.84 -5.85 -9.82
#